data_5ce49b89dffe25d45a09b360f7b4d449
#
_entry.id   5ce49b89dffe25d45a09b360f7b4d449
#
_cell.length_a   1.000
_cell.length_b   1.000
_cell.length_c   1.000
_cell.angle_alpha   90.00
_cell.angle_beta   90.00
_cell.angle_gamma   90.00
#
_symmetry.space_group_name_H-M   'P 1'
#
loop_
_entity.id
_entity.type
_entity.pdbx_description
1 polymer ?
#
loop_
_entity_poly.entity_id
_entity_poly.type
_entity_poly.pdbx_seq_one_letter_code
_entity_poly.pdbx_strand_id
1 'polypeptide(L)'
;MTERQSKLIKLVNLYQKIEVSRLAELLDVSQVTIRKDLDHLEEEGLLSREHGYALIKNANDINTRLTINYDKKLEIATKAAEMVSNGETVMLESGSTCALLAEQLAKLKKDVTIITNSAYIAIRIRELPIRKVILLGGEYQKEYQGMVGPLVRKCAKEFYVDKFFVGTDGFIPDAGFTCDDLMRVETMKYSANRMIILADSSKFSQKGVVIQTTFSEIDTVCTDAEIPEDALENLKRHNINVEIVE
;
A
#
# COMPACT_ATOMS: atom_id res chain seq x y z
N MET A 1 -11.97 3.47 11.40
CA MET A 1 -11.48 2.33 12.20
C MET A 1 -11.19 2.80 13.61
N THR A 2 -11.60 2.08 14.65
CA THR A 2 -11.32 2.43 16.07
C THR A 2 -9.98 1.84 16.50
N GLU A 3 -9.39 2.36 17.60
CA GLU A 3 -8.14 1.81 18.17
C GLU A 3 -8.25 0.32 18.51
N ARG A 4 -9.42 -0.12 19.04
CA ARG A 4 -9.69 -1.53 19.34
C ARG A 4 -9.72 -2.38 18.07
N GLN A 5 -10.35 -1.91 17.00
CA GLN A 5 -10.37 -2.61 15.71
C GLN A 5 -8.97 -2.73 15.12
N SER A 6 -8.13 -1.70 15.26
CA SER A 6 -6.71 -1.76 14.84
C SER A 6 -5.94 -2.84 15.63
N LYS A 7 -6.10 -2.88 16.97
CA LYS A 7 -5.48 -3.92 17.80
C LYS A 7 -5.99 -5.33 17.45
N LEU A 8 -7.29 -5.47 17.16
CA LEU A 8 -7.89 -6.74 16.75
C LEU A 8 -7.27 -7.24 15.43
N ILE A 9 -7.15 -6.38 14.44
CA ILE A 9 -6.49 -6.69 13.17
C ILE A 9 -5.03 -7.13 13.40
N LYS A 10 -4.27 -6.40 14.23
CA LYS A 10 -2.88 -6.76 14.56
C LYS A 10 -2.78 -8.16 15.16
N LEU A 11 -3.70 -8.53 16.05
CA LEU A 11 -3.75 -9.86 16.66
C LEU A 11 -4.10 -10.94 15.62
N VAL A 12 -5.09 -10.70 14.75
CA VAL A 12 -5.45 -11.67 13.70
C VAL A 12 -4.31 -11.83 12.70
N ASN A 13 -3.61 -10.74 12.34
CA ASN A 13 -2.41 -10.82 11.48
C ASN A 13 -1.28 -11.63 12.14
N LEU A 14 -1.07 -11.46 13.46
CA LEU A 14 -0.02 -12.18 14.20
C LEU A 14 -0.30 -13.69 14.27
N TYR A 15 -1.53 -14.07 14.60
CA TYR A 15 -1.93 -15.46 14.80
C TYR A 15 -2.43 -16.15 13.54
N GLN A 16 -2.67 -15.41 12.44
CA GLN A 16 -3.24 -15.85 11.15
C GLN A 16 -4.66 -16.41 11.26
N LYS A 17 -4.96 -17.12 12.36
CA LYS A 17 -6.26 -17.63 12.77
C LYS A 17 -6.34 -17.65 14.29
N ILE A 18 -7.36 -17.01 14.88
CA ILE A 18 -7.50 -16.85 16.32
C ILE A 18 -8.98 -16.96 16.74
N GLU A 19 -9.25 -17.61 17.88
CA GLU A 19 -10.60 -17.72 18.43
C GLU A 19 -11.15 -16.38 18.91
N VAL A 20 -12.45 -16.16 18.70
CA VAL A 20 -13.17 -14.97 19.20
C VAL A 20 -13.07 -14.85 20.72
N SER A 21 -13.12 -15.98 21.45
CA SER A 21 -12.90 -16.05 22.90
C SER A 21 -11.53 -15.48 23.29
N ARG A 22 -10.48 -15.90 22.58
CA ARG A 22 -9.12 -15.48 22.87
C ARG A 22 -8.89 -14.01 22.53
N LEU A 23 -9.51 -13.50 21.46
CA LEU A 23 -9.49 -12.06 21.16
C LEU A 23 -10.17 -11.24 22.25
N ALA A 24 -11.29 -11.74 22.81
CA ALA A 24 -11.99 -11.08 23.88
C ALA A 24 -11.13 -10.97 25.14
N GLU A 25 -10.41 -12.03 25.50
CA GLU A 25 -9.44 -12.04 26.61
C GLU A 25 -8.28 -11.06 26.38
N LEU A 26 -7.64 -11.12 25.21
CA LEU A 26 -6.47 -10.29 24.90
C LEU A 26 -6.79 -8.79 24.82
N LEU A 27 -8.02 -8.44 24.46
CA LEU A 27 -8.46 -7.05 24.34
C LEU A 27 -9.29 -6.57 25.55
N ASP A 28 -9.48 -7.44 26.54
CA ASP A 28 -10.25 -7.18 27.77
C ASP A 28 -11.67 -6.62 27.49
N VAL A 29 -12.39 -7.29 26.58
CA VAL A 29 -13.77 -6.96 26.22
C VAL A 29 -14.64 -8.22 26.09
N SER A 30 -15.97 -8.03 26.05
CA SER A 30 -16.89 -9.16 25.86
C SER A 30 -16.76 -9.76 24.46
N GLN A 31 -17.04 -11.08 24.33
CA GLN A 31 -17.13 -11.74 23.02
C GLN A 31 -18.19 -11.10 22.10
N VAL A 32 -19.26 -10.53 22.68
CA VAL A 32 -20.29 -9.81 21.92
C VAL A 32 -19.69 -8.57 21.26
N THR A 33 -18.83 -7.84 21.99
CA THR A 33 -18.12 -6.66 21.47
C THR A 33 -17.18 -7.06 20.33
N ILE A 34 -16.39 -8.14 20.53
CA ILE A 34 -15.49 -8.66 19.48
C ILE A 34 -16.27 -9.07 18.22
N ARG A 35 -17.42 -9.78 18.40
CA ARG A 35 -18.23 -10.18 17.23
C ARG A 35 -18.71 -9.00 16.42
N LYS A 36 -19.18 -7.91 17.08
CA LYS A 36 -19.59 -6.68 16.40
C LYS A 36 -18.44 -6.01 15.64
N ASP A 37 -17.25 -5.96 16.24
CA ASP A 37 -16.07 -5.42 15.58
C ASP A 37 -15.68 -6.30 14.39
N LEU A 38 -15.72 -7.62 14.55
CA LEU A 38 -15.41 -8.56 13.45
C LEU A 38 -16.45 -8.49 12.33
N ASP A 39 -17.75 -8.36 12.65
CA ASP A 39 -18.81 -8.19 11.64
C ASP A 39 -18.53 -6.94 10.78
N HIS A 40 -18.21 -5.82 11.41
CA HIS A 40 -17.83 -4.59 10.71
C HIS A 40 -16.56 -4.75 9.85
N LEU A 41 -15.53 -5.38 10.39
CA LEU A 41 -14.27 -5.61 9.66
C LEU A 41 -14.42 -6.62 8.51
N GLU A 42 -15.35 -7.57 8.62
CA GLU A 42 -15.71 -8.50 7.58
C GLU A 42 -16.51 -7.82 6.46
N GLU A 43 -17.44 -6.93 6.78
CA GLU A 43 -18.16 -6.07 5.83
C GLU A 43 -17.21 -5.17 5.05
N GLU A 44 -16.18 -4.63 5.72
CA GLU A 44 -15.09 -3.85 5.09
C GLU A 44 -14.11 -4.73 4.29
N GLY A 45 -14.26 -6.05 4.32
CA GLY A 45 -13.40 -7.02 3.63
C GLY A 45 -12.00 -7.19 4.24
N LEU A 46 -11.76 -6.67 5.44
CA LEU A 46 -10.43 -6.66 6.10
C LEU A 46 -10.08 -7.99 6.77
N LEU A 47 -11.07 -8.74 7.21
CA LEU A 47 -10.94 -10.05 7.86
C LEU A 47 -12.03 -11.00 7.34
N SER A 48 -11.96 -12.25 7.75
CA SER A 48 -13.08 -13.17 7.63
C SER A 48 -13.33 -13.91 8.94
N ARG A 49 -14.55 -14.41 9.12
CA ARG A 49 -14.94 -15.16 10.29
C ARG A 49 -15.49 -16.52 9.90
N GLU A 50 -14.91 -17.59 10.48
CA GLU A 50 -15.35 -18.96 10.26
C GLU A 50 -15.44 -19.71 11.59
N HIS A 51 -16.61 -20.30 11.89
CA HIS A 51 -16.82 -21.21 13.02
C HIS A 51 -16.26 -20.72 14.38
N GLY A 52 -16.40 -19.42 14.69
CA GLY A 52 -15.91 -18.83 15.93
C GLY A 52 -14.44 -18.38 15.91
N TYR A 53 -13.80 -18.44 14.77
CA TYR A 53 -12.45 -17.90 14.53
C TYR A 53 -12.49 -16.64 13.66
N ALA A 54 -11.58 -15.71 13.93
CA ALA A 54 -11.19 -14.66 13.01
C ALA A 54 -9.94 -15.10 12.25
N LEU A 55 -9.89 -14.86 10.95
CA LEU A 55 -8.79 -15.28 10.09
C LEU A 55 -8.56 -14.32 8.91
N ILE A 56 -7.38 -14.42 8.33
CA ILE A 56 -7.03 -13.75 7.09
C ILE A 56 -7.31 -14.69 5.92
N LYS A 57 -8.11 -14.24 4.95
CA LYS A 57 -8.49 -15.07 3.79
C LYS A 57 -7.33 -15.33 2.83
N ASN A 58 -6.58 -14.27 2.52
CA ASN A 58 -5.49 -14.32 1.54
C ASN A 58 -4.51 -13.20 1.87
N ALA A 59 -3.25 -13.54 2.13
CA ALA A 59 -2.20 -12.57 2.43
C ALA A 59 -1.93 -11.60 1.27
N ASN A 60 -2.24 -12.00 0.04
CA ASN A 60 -2.09 -11.16 -1.16
C ASN A 60 -3.31 -10.28 -1.45
N ASP A 61 -4.44 -10.50 -0.78
CA ASP A 61 -5.62 -9.64 -0.92
C ASP A 61 -5.30 -8.21 -0.46
N ILE A 62 -5.69 -7.22 -1.25
CA ILE A 62 -5.38 -5.81 -0.98
C ILE A 62 -5.95 -5.33 0.36
N ASN A 63 -7.11 -5.83 0.76
CA ASN A 63 -7.69 -5.48 2.07
C ASN A 63 -6.83 -6.04 3.21
N THR A 64 -6.39 -7.30 3.12
CA THR A 64 -5.45 -7.89 4.08
C THR A 64 -4.15 -7.10 4.12
N ARG A 65 -3.55 -6.80 2.97
CA ARG A 65 -2.31 -6.00 2.89
C ARG A 65 -2.47 -4.62 3.49
N LEU A 66 -3.66 -4.02 3.39
CA LEU A 66 -3.94 -2.72 3.98
C LEU A 66 -3.88 -2.77 5.52
N THR A 67 -4.27 -3.88 6.13
CA THR A 67 -4.29 -4.02 7.60
C THR A 67 -2.91 -4.27 8.22
N ILE A 68 -2.00 -4.86 7.46
CA ILE A 68 -0.64 -5.14 7.94
C ILE A 68 0.14 -3.83 8.03
N ASN A 69 0.68 -3.51 9.21
CA ASN A 69 1.45 -2.27 9.47
C ASN A 69 0.67 -1.00 9.09
N TYR A 70 -0.66 -1.00 9.34
CA TYR A 70 -1.55 0.09 8.91
C TYR A 70 -1.07 1.46 9.39
N ASP A 71 -0.69 1.60 10.67
CA ASP A 71 -0.27 2.88 11.26
C ASP A 71 0.97 3.43 10.54
N LYS A 72 2.01 2.60 10.37
CA LYS A 72 3.23 2.96 9.62
C LYS A 72 2.93 3.37 8.17
N LYS A 73 2.09 2.61 7.49
CA LYS A 73 1.68 2.94 6.11
C LYS A 73 0.89 4.24 6.03
N LEU A 74 0.09 4.54 7.05
CA LEU A 74 -0.66 5.79 7.11
C LEU A 74 0.27 6.99 7.29
N GLU A 75 1.29 6.88 8.15
CA GLU A 75 2.31 7.91 8.35
C GLU A 75 3.12 8.13 7.07
N ILE A 76 3.60 7.06 6.43
CA ILE A 76 4.28 7.11 5.13
C ILE A 76 3.39 7.77 4.06
N ALA A 77 2.12 7.39 3.97
CA ALA A 77 1.17 7.96 3.02
C ALA A 77 0.91 9.45 3.28
N THR A 78 0.83 9.86 4.56
CA THR A 78 0.66 11.25 4.95
C THR A 78 1.87 12.09 4.53
N LYS A 79 3.07 11.61 4.82
CA LYS A 79 4.33 12.26 4.39
C LYS A 79 4.42 12.35 2.87
N ALA A 80 4.11 11.27 2.16
CA ALA A 80 4.10 11.25 0.70
C ALA A 80 3.09 12.25 0.11
N ALA A 81 1.93 12.44 0.75
CA ALA A 81 0.95 13.43 0.32
C ALA A 81 1.46 14.87 0.46
N GLU A 82 2.30 15.17 1.46
CA GLU A 82 2.94 16.49 1.61
C GLU A 82 3.89 16.82 0.46
N MET A 83 4.49 15.80 -0.16
CA MET A 83 5.38 15.97 -1.31
C MET A 83 4.64 16.37 -2.60
N VAL A 84 3.32 16.27 -2.62
CA VAL A 84 2.50 16.55 -3.81
C VAL A 84 2.00 17.99 -3.77
N SER A 85 2.23 18.73 -4.84
CA SER A 85 1.74 20.12 -5.02
C SER A 85 0.37 20.14 -5.70
N ASN A 86 -0.37 21.24 -5.50
CA ASN A 86 -1.60 21.47 -6.25
C ASN A 86 -1.30 21.62 -7.75
N GLY A 87 -2.18 21.06 -8.58
CA GLY A 87 -2.05 21.07 -10.03
C GLY A 87 -1.26 19.88 -10.59
N GLU A 88 -0.55 19.12 -9.75
CA GLU A 88 0.21 17.95 -10.22
C GLU A 88 -0.65 16.79 -10.68
N THR A 89 -0.12 16.05 -11.63
CA THR A 89 -0.62 14.74 -12.06
C THR A 89 0.23 13.65 -11.40
N VAL A 90 -0.38 12.84 -10.54
CA VAL A 90 0.30 11.75 -9.84
C VAL A 90 -0.20 10.40 -10.30
N MET A 91 0.71 9.45 -10.45
CA MET A 91 0.36 8.05 -10.69
C MET A 91 0.52 7.25 -9.40
N LEU A 92 -0.45 6.41 -9.09
CA LEU A 92 -0.47 5.54 -7.92
C LEU A 92 -0.59 4.08 -8.37
N GLU A 93 0.38 3.27 -7.98
CA GLU A 93 0.34 1.80 -8.18
C GLU A 93 -0.73 1.16 -7.28
N SER A 94 -1.11 -0.09 -7.56
CA SER A 94 -2.15 -0.84 -6.86
C SER A 94 -1.76 -1.32 -5.44
N GLY A 95 -0.82 -0.66 -4.78
CA GLY A 95 -0.37 -0.99 -3.42
C GLY A 95 -1.27 -0.45 -2.32
N SER A 96 -1.25 -1.11 -1.15
CA SER A 96 -2.03 -0.68 0.03
C SER A 96 -1.60 0.67 0.59
N THR A 97 -0.30 0.99 0.58
CA THR A 97 0.19 2.32 0.98
C THR A 97 -0.22 3.39 -0.02
N CYS A 98 -0.25 3.07 -1.34
CA CYS A 98 -0.76 3.96 -2.37
C CYS A 98 -2.27 4.25 -2.20
N ALA A 99 -3.05 3.27 -1.70
CA ALA A 99 -4.46 3.49 -1.40
C ALA A 99 -4.65 4.49 -0.25
N LEU A 100 -3.84 4.39 0.80
CA LEU A 100 -3.82 5.38 1.88
C LEU A 100 -3.36 6.76 1.39
N LEU A 101 -2.35 6.81 0.53
CA LEU A 101 -1.90 8.06 -0.08
C LEU A 101 -3.03 8.75 -0.86
N ALA A 102 -3.80 8.02 -1.65
CA ALA A 102 -4.96 8.58 -2.36
C ALA A 102 -5.96 9.23 -1.41
N GLU A 103 -6.23 8.61 -0.26
CA GLU A 103 -7.10 9.19 0.77
C GLU A 103 -6.49 10.43 1.43
N GLN A 104 -5.18 10.42 1.72
CA GLN A 104 -4.52 11.59 2.31
C GLN A 104 -4.52 12.77 1.34
N LEU A 105 -4.29 12.55 0.06
CA LEU A 105 -4.42 13.60 -0.97
C LEU A 105 -5.82 14.21 -0.97
N ALA A 106 -6.87 13.38 -0.87
CA ALA A 106 -8.24 13.86 -0.78
C ALA A 106 -8.51 14.67 0.50
N LYS A 107 -8.02 14.21 1.65
CA LYS A 107 -8.16 14.91 2.95
C LYS A 107 -7.47 16.26 2.95
N LEU A 108 -6.31 16.36 2.33
CA LEU A 108 -5.57 17.62 2.17
C LEU A 108 -6.18 18.53 1.09
N LYS A 109 -7.26 18.08 0.44
CA LYS A 109 -7.97 18.83 -0.63
C LYS A 109 -7.02 19.33 -1.72
N LYS A 110 -6.07 18.48 -2.11
CA LYS A 110 -5.13 18.80 -3.19
C LYS A 110 -5.88 18.82 -4.52
N ASP A 111 -5.66 19.89 -5.30
CA ASP A 111 -6.13 19.97 -6.69
C ASP A 111 -5.19 19.12 -7.56
N VAL A 112 -5.38 17.79 -7.52
CA VAL A 112 -4.52 16.83 -8.20
C VAL A 112 -5.33 15.96 -9.17
N THR A 113 -4.64 15.50 -10.23
CA THR A 113 -5.14 14.42 -11.07
C THR A 113 -4.47 13.12 -10.63
N ILE A 114 -5.27 12.12 -10.24
CA ILE A 114 -4.77 10.79 -9.89
C ILE A 114 -4.94 9.86 -11.08
N ILE A 115 -3.85 9.24 -11.51
CA ILE A 115 -3.84 8.14 -12.48
C ILE A 115 -3.51 6.87 -11.72
N THR A 116 -4.27 5.82 -11.88
CA THR A 116 -4.02 4.54 -11.18
C THR A 116 -4.42 3.35 -12.03
N ASN A 117 -3.74 2.23 -11.84
CA ASN A 117 -4.16 0.92 -12.35
C ASN A 117 -5.05 0.16 -11.33
N SER A 118 -5.33 0.74 -10.17
CA SER A 118 -6.06 0.10 -9.09
C SER A 118 -7.55 0.46 -9.12
N ALA A 119 -8.40 -0.53 -9.39
CA ALA A 119 -9.84 -0.41 -9.21
C ALA A 119 -10.19 -0.16 -7.74
N TYR A 120 -9.43 -0.78 -6.81
CA TYR A 120 -9.59 -0.57 -5.37
C TYR A 120 -9.42 0.90 -4.98
N ILE A 121 -8.33 1.54 -5.43
CA ILE A 121 -8.09 2.96 -5.18
C ILE A 121 -9.22 3.81 -5.76
N ALA A 122 -9.59 3.58 -7.03
CA ALA A 122 -10.63 4.36 -7.70
C ALA A 122 -11.98 4.29 -6.95
N ILE A 123 -12.37 3.09 -6.49
CA ILE A 123 -13.61 2.90 -5.72
C ILE A 123 -13.50 3.58 -4.35
N ARG A 124 -12.37 3.44 -3.67
CA ARG A 124 -12.16 3.94 -2.32
C ARG A 124 -12.22 5.48 -2.22
N ILE A 125 -11.76 6.17 -3.24
CA ILE A 125 -11.75 7.65 -3.27
C ILE A 125 -12.91 8.27 -4.07
N ARG A 126 -13.85 7.49 -4.60
CA ARG A 126 -14.91 7.96 -5.50
C ARG A 126 -15.81 9.07 -4.91
N GLU A 127 -16.02 9.05 -3.59
CA GLU A 127 -16.83 10.03 -2.86
C GLU A 127 -15.99 11.15 -2.23
N LEU A 128 -14.66 11.11 -2.42
CA LEU A 128 -13.76 12.08 -1.82
C LEU A 128 -13.50 13.24 -2.80
N PRO A 129 -13.17 14.45 -2.30
CA PRO A 129 -13.01 15.66 -3.12
C PRO A 129 -11.68 15.66 -3.91
N ILE A 130 -11.52 14.72 -4.83
CA ILE A 130 -10.42 14.65 -5.79
C ILE A 130 -10.85 15.26 -7.11
N ARG A 131 -10.01 16.10 -7.72
CA ARG A 131 -10.29 16.78 -8.98
C ARG A 131 -10.60 15.80 -10.11
N LYS A 132 -9.75 14.80 -10.33
CA LYS A 132 -9.87 13.84 -11.42
C LYS A 132 -9.21 12.52 -11.07
N VAL A 133 -9.87 11.43 -11.38
CA VAL A 133 -9.32 10.07 -11.30
C VAL A 133 -9.37 9.44 -12.69
N ILE A 134 -8.24 8.90 -13.14
CA ILE A 134 -8.10 8.14 -14.39
C ILE A 134 -7.74 6.72 -14.00
N LEU A 135 -8.63 5.78 -14.28
CA LEU A 135 -8.38 4.35 -14.10
C LEU A 135 -7.85 3.76 -15.39
N LEU A 136 -6.61 3.24 -15.35
CA LEU A 136 -5.98 2.58 -16.49
C LEU A 136 -6.60 1.19 -16.69
N GLY A 137 -6.92 0.86 -17.94
CA GLY A 137 -7.45 -0.47 -18.31
C GLY A 137 -6.35 -1.51 -18.49
N GLY A 138 -6.70 -2.79 -18.33
CA GLY A 138 -5.78 -3.92 -18.47
C GLY A 138 -6.45 -5.23 -18.08
N GLU A 139 -5.66 -6.27 -17.82
CA GLU A 139 -6.11 -7.52 -17.23
C GLU A 139 -6.39 -7.31 -15.73
N TYR A 140 -7.57 -7.71 -15.24
CA TYR A 140 -7.94 -7.52 -13.85
C TYR A 140 -7.45 -8.67 -12.96
N GLN A 141 -6.62 -8.37 -12.00
CA GLN A 141 -6.20 -9.29 -10.92
C GLN A 141 -7.08 -9.10 -9.69
N LYS A 142 -7.76 -10.16 -9.26
CA LYS A 142 -8.74 -10.13 -8.17
C LYS A 142 -8.12 -9.82 -6.81
N GLU A 143 -6.97 -10.39 -6.51
CA GLU A 143 -6.29 -10.26 -5.23
C GLU A 143 -5.84 -8.83 -4.97
N TYR A 144 -5.27 -8.19 -5.98
CA TYR A 144 -4.82 -6.80 -5.90
C TYR A 144 -5.89 -5.78 -6.26
N GLN A 145 -7.04 -6.25 -6.77
CA GLN A 145 -8.12 -5.40 -7.31
C GLN A 145 -7.58 -4.30 -8.23
N GLY A 146 -6.68 -4.69 -9.11
CA GLY A 146 -5.97 -3.79 -10.01
C GLY A 146 -5.78 -4.39 -11.40
N MET A 147 -5.49 -3.52 -12.35
CA MET A 147 -5.18 -3.89 -13.72
C MET A 147 -3.68 -4.13 -13.88
N VAL A 148 -3.31 -5.14 -14.64
CA VAL A 148 -1.91 -5.48 -14.92
C VAL A 148 -1.66 -5.68 -16.42
N GLY A 149 -0.37 -5.80 -16.75
CA GLY A 149 0.09 -6.20 -18.06
C GLY A 149 0.36 -5.07 -19.05
N PRO A 150 0.69 -5.42 -20.30
CA PRO A 150 1.20 -4.47 -21.30
C PRO A 150 0.20 -3.40 -21.73
N LEU A 151 -1.09 -3.64 -21.59
CA LEU A 151 -2.12 -2.63 -21.89
C LEU A 151 -2.08 -1.48 -20.88
N VAL A 152 -1.92 -1.77 -19.58
CA VAL A 152 -1.74 -0.72 -18.56
C VAL A 152 -0.55 0.16 -18.92
N ARG A 153 0.60 -0.46 -19.22
CA ARG A 153 1.82 0.26 -19.61
C ARG A 153 1.60 1.12 -20.85
N LYS A 154 0.90 0.59 -21.87
CA LYS A 154 0.58 1.34 -23.08
C LYS A 154 -0.29 2.57 -22.77
N CYS A 155 -1.35 2.39 -21.99
CA CYS A 155 -2.21 3.50 -21.58
C CYS A 155 -1.46 4.53 -20.73
N ALA A 156 -0.61 4.08 -19.79
CA ALA A 156 0.16 4.97 -18.92
C ALA A 156 1.07 5.94 -19.70
N LYS A 157 1.65 5.48 -20.84
CA LYS A 157 2.53 6.30 -21.69
C LYS A 157 1.85 7.49 -22.38
N GLU A 158 0.52 7.51 -22.42
CA GLU A 158 -0.26 8.62 -22.98
C GLU A 158 -0.34 9.83 -22.03
N PHE A 159 0.18 9.70 -20.80
CA PHE A 159 0.07 10.73 -19.78
C PHE A 159 1.43 11.26 -19.36
N TYR A 160 1.51 12.58 -19.15
CA TYR A 160 2.61 13.18 -18.42
C TYR A 160 2.33 13.08 -16.93
N VAL A 161 3.28 12.53 -16.18
CA VAL A 161 3.16 12.28 -14.74
C VAL A 161 4.32 12.96 -14.01
N ASP A 162 3.97 13.83 -13.06
CA ASP A 162 4.97 14.54 -12.24
C ASP A 162 5.63 13.61 -11.23
N LYS A 163 4.84 12.76 -10.56
CA LYS A 163 5.31 11.80 -9.55
C LYS A 163 4.60 10.46 -9.69
N PHE A 164 5.37 9.40 -9.60
CA PHE A 164 4.86 8.03 -9.59
C PHE A 164 5.16 7.37 -8.25
N PHE A 165 4.12 7.05 -7.50
CA PHE A 165 4.21 6.39 -6.19
C PHE A 165 3.99 4.90 -6.35
N VAL A 166 4.91 4.11 -5.80
CA VAL A 166 4.97 2.67 -5.98
C VAL A 166 5.19 1.98 -4.65
N GLY A 167 4.36 0.97 -4.34
CA GLY A 167 4.60 0.05 -3.23
C GLY A 167 5.60 -1.03 -3.61
N THR A 168 6.14 -1.75 -2.63
CA THR A 168 7.07 -2.86 -2.86
C THR A 168 6.75 -4.06 -1.98
N ASP A 169 7.20 -5.25 -2.39
CA ASP A 169 7.08 -6.46 -1.58
C ASP A 169 8.38 -6.80 -0.84
N GLY A 170 9.53 -6.31 -1.32
CA GLY A 170 10.81 -6.55 -0.68
C GLY A 170 11.96 -5.70 -1.21
N PHE A 171 13.15 -5.92 -0.67
CA PHE A 171 14.38 -5.21 -0.98
C PHE A 171 15.56 -6.17 -1.06
N ILE A 172 16.46 -5.94 -2.01
CA ILE A 172 17.73 -6.65 -2.13
C ILE A 172 18.85 -5.60 -2.20
N PRO A 173 19.81 -5.60 -1.22
CA PRO A 173 20.95 -4.70 -1.25
C PRO A 173 21.67 -4.75 -2.62
N ASP A 174 22.10 -3.60 -3.10
CA ASP A 174 22.81 -3.39 -4.37
C ASP A 174 22.05 -3.82 -5.64
N ALA A 175 20.82 -4.32 -5.52
CA ALA A 175 19.97 -4.71 -6.66
C ALA A 175 18.74 -3.81 -6.83
N GLY A 176 18.06 -3.45 -5.71
CA GLY A 176 16.88 -2.61 -5.73
C GLY A 176 15.68 -3.21 -5.02
N PHE A 177 14.49 -2.72 -5.36
CA PHE A 177 13.24 -3.21 -4.80
C PHE A 177 12.65 -4.36 -5.60
N THR A 178 11.89 -5.23 -4.92
CA THR A 178 11.39 -6.49 -5.49
C THR A 178 9.88 -6.63 -5.32
N CYS A 179 9.28 -7.43 -6.19
CA CYS A 179 7.87 -7.76 -6.21
C CYS A 179 7.68 -9.27 -6.38
N ASP A 180 6.56 -9.80 -5.92
CA ASP A 180 6.23 -11.22 -6.07
C ASP A 180 5.49 -11.57 -7.36
N ASP A 181 5.12 -10.57 -8.17
CA ASP A 181 4.32 -10.74 -9.38
C ASP A 181 4.93 -10.04 -10.59
N LEU A 182 5.30 -10.83 -11.61
CA LEU A 182 5.90 -10.32 -12.86
C LEU A 182 4.95 -9.39 -13.63
N MET A 183 3.64 -9.66 -13.64
CA MET A 183 2.68 -8.85 -14.37
C MET A 183 2.50 -7.47 -13.72
N ARG A 184 2.63 -7.39 -12.39
CA ARG A 184 2.68 -6.11 -11.67
C ARG A 184 3.94 -5.33 -12.05
N VAL A 185 5.10 -6.00 -12.11
CA VAL A 185 6.36 -5.37 -12.52
C VAL A 185 6.28 -4.84 -13.95
N GLU A 186 5.74 -5.61 -14.89
CA GLU A 186 5.53 -5.15 -16.28
C GLU A 186 4.63 -3.91 -16.36
N THR A 187 3.62 -3.83 -15.48
CA THR A 187 2.74 -2.67 -15.35
C THR A 187 3.50 -1.40 -14.94
N MET A 188 4.49 -1.56 -14.06
CA MET A 188 5.25 -0.44 -13.46
C MET A 188 6.42 0.07 -14.32
N LYS A 189 6.75 -0.59 -15.43
CA LYS A 189 7.77 -0.13 -16.41
C LYS A 189 7.30 1.12 -17.15
N TYR A 190 7.03 2.16 -16.38
CA TYR A 190 6.63 3.49 -16.85
C TYR A 190 7.68 4.51 -16.39
N SER A 191 8.08 5.40 -17.28
CA SER A 191 8.99 6.50 -16.94
C SER A 191 8.19 7.69 -16.46
N ALA A 192 8.26 7.98 -15.15
CA ALA A 192 7.83 9.24 -14.57
C ALA A 192 9.06 10.16 -14.37
N ASN A 193 8.83 11.45 -14.16
CA ASN A 193 9.91 12.38 -13.80
C ASN A 193 10.55 12.01 -12.45
N ARG A 194 9.74 11.52 -11.53
CA ARG A 194 10.15 11.09 -10.19
C ARG A 194 9.40 9.83 -9.78
N MET A 195 10.13 8.76 -9.52
CA MET A 195 9.59 7.55 -8.91
C MET A 195 9.86 7.58 -7.41
N ILE A 196 8.81 7.38 -6.64
CA ILE A 196 8.84 7.42 -5.17
C ILE A 196 8.36 6.08 -4.64
N ILE A 197 9.22 5.37 -3.93
CA ILE A 197 8.89 4.10 -3.30
C ILE A 197 8.28 4.35 -1.92
N LEU A 198 7.15 3.69 -1.64
CA LEU A 198 6.47 3.69 -0.35
C LEU A 198 6.67 2.32 0.30
N ALA A 199 7.55 2.23 1.29
CA ALA A 199 7.92 0.97 1.93
C ALA A 199 7.95 1.11 3.46
N ASP A 200 7.14 0.35 4.18
CA ASP A 200 7.36 0.21 5.62
C ASP A 200 8.61 -0.63 5.90
N SER A 201 9.22 -0.44 7.08
CA SER A 201 10.51 -1.06 7.46
C SER A 201 10.55 -2.58 7.29
N SER A 202 9.41 -3.28 7.38
CA SER A 202 9.37 -4.73 7.20
C SER A 202 9.78 -5.18 5.80
N LYS A 203 9.68 -4.29 4.79
CA LYS A 203 10.01 -4.61 3.39
C LYS A 203 11.51 -4.76 3.15
N PHE A 204 12.33 -4.14 3.98
CA PHE A 204 13.79 -4.26 3.86
C PHE A 204 14.34 -5.62 4.33
N SER A 205 13.54 -6.39 5.08
CA SER A 205 13.87 -7.75 5.52
C SER A 205 13.22 -8.84 4.66
N GLN A 206 12.49 -8.46 3.61
CA GLN A 206 11.79 -9.37 2.70
C GLN A 206 12.42 -9.33 1.31
N LYS A 207 12.24 -10.42 0.55
CA LYS A 207 12.71 -10.51 -0.84
C LYS A 207 11.58 -11.06 -1.69
N GLY A 208 11.19 -10.31 -2.71
CA GLY A 208 10.30 -10.80 -3.76
C GLY A 208 11.06 -11.54 -4.85
N VAL A 209 10.32 -12.16 -5.74
CA VAL A 209 10.86 -13.07 -6.78
C VAL A 209 11.42 -12.30 -7.98
N VAL A 210 10.91 -11.10 -8.25
CA VAL A 210 11.24 -10.30 -9.45
C VAL A 210 11.80 -8.95 -9.02
N ILE A 211 12.87 -8.49 -9.66
CA ILE A 211 13.35 -7.10 -9.51
C ILE A 211 12.28 -6.17 -10.10
N GLN A 212 11.72 -5.35 -9.24
CA GLN A 212 10.67 -4.40 -9.57
C GLN A 212 11.24 -3.11 -10.15
N THR A 213 12.26 -2.57 -9.50
CA THR A 213 12.96 -1.36 -9.92
C THR A 213 14.38 -1.35 -9.40
N THR A 214 15.28 -0.79 -10.19
CA THR A 214 16.69 -0.59 -9.83
C THR A 214 16.88 0.81 -9.23
N PHE A 215 17.99 1.02 -8.54
CA PHE A 215 18.26 2.31 -7.88
C PHE A 215 18.32 3.50 -8.85
N SER A 216 18.74 3.29 -10.11
CA SER A 216 18.79 4.34 -11.12
C SER A 216 17.43 4.89 -11.55
N GLU A 217 16.35 4.19 -11.21
CA GLU A 217 14.97 4.56 -11.55
C GLU A 217 14.26 5.28 -10.41
N ILE A 218 14.87 5.33 -9.21
CA ILE A 218 14.26 5.80 -7.97
C ILE A 218 14.79 7.19 -7.61
N ASP A 219 13.89 8.14 -7.35
CA ASP A 219 14.22 9.46 -6.82
C ASP A 219 14.21 9.47 -5.28
N THR A 220 13.20 8.89 -4.69
CA THR A 220 12.98 8.96 -3.24
C THR A 220 12.38 7.66 -2.70
N VAL A 221 12.73 7.32 -1.48
CA VAL A 221 12.08 6.28 -0.67
C VAL A 221 11.45 6.92 0.55
N CYS A 222 10.15 6.72 0.76
CA CYS A 222 9.45 7.08 1.99
C CYS A 222 9.29 5.84 2.87
N THR A 223 9.77 5.91 4.11
CA THR A 223 9.75 4.78 5.04
C THR A 223 9.59 5.24 6.49
N ASP A 224 9.34 4.30 7.42
CA ASP A 224 9.27 4.57 8.85
C ASP A 224 10.66 4.48 9.54
N ALA A 225 10.73 4.99 10.79
CA ALA A 225 11.97 5.10 11.56
C ALA A 225 12.64 3.75 11.92
N GLU A 226 11.94 2.63 11.75
CA GLU A 226 12.50 1.30 12.01
C GLU A 226 13.23 0.69 10.79
N ILE A 227 13.53 1.49 9.75
CA ILE A 227 14.35 1.03 8.62
C ILE A 227 15.70 0.49 9.14
N PRO A 228 16.14 -0.73 8.71
CA PRO A 228 17.46 -1.24 9.07
C PRO A 228 18.59 -0.30 8.64
N GLU A 229 19.59 -0.12 9.51
CA GLU A 229 20.71 0.80 9.27
C GLU A 229 21.48 0.46 7.98
N ASP A 230 21.72 -0.83 7.73
CA ASP A 230 22.40 -1.33 6.53
C ASP A 230 21.60 -1.03 5.24
N ALA A 231 20.28 -1.11 5.30
CA ALA A 231 19.42 -0.73 4.18
C ALA A 231 19.46 0.78 3.93
N LEU A 232 19.41 1.59 5.00
CA LEU A 232 19.52 3.04 4.91
C LEU A 232 20.87 3.47 4.30
N GLU A 233 21.97 2.87 4.75
CA GLU A 233 23.29 3.12 4.18
C GLU A 233 23.38 2.69 2.73
N ASN A 234 22.76 1.56 2.37
CA ASN A 234 22.70 1.08 1.00
C ASN A 234 22.00 2.08 0.08
N LEU A 235 20.81 2.60 0.48
CA LEU A 235 20.09 3.61 -0.27
C LEU A 235 20.90 4.90 -0.46
N LYS A 236 21.57 5.37 0.62
CA LYS A 236 22.44 6.57 0.58
C LYS A 236 23.62 6.40 -0.38
N ARG A 237 24.27 5.22 -0.40
CA ARG A 237 25.37 4.92 -1.33
C ARG A 237 24.93 5.02 -2.80
N HIS A 238 23.68 4.73 -3.09
CA HIS A 238 23.09 4.86 -4.43
C HIS A 238 22.47 6.23 -4.70
N ASN A 239 22.72 7.24 -3.83
CA ASN A 239 22.20 8.61 -3.93
C ASN A 239 20.66 8.70 -3.95
N ILE A 240 19.99 7.78 -3.29
CA ILE A 240 18.54 7.81 -3.11
C ILE A 240 18.19 8.75 -1.96
N ASN A 241 17.26 9.68 -2.19
CA ASN A 241 16.69 10.48 -1.10
C ASN A 241 15.81 9.59 -0.21
N VAL A 242 15.96 9.71 1.12
CA VAL A 242 15.16 8.91 2.07
C VAL A 242 14.40 9.84 3.00
N GLU A 243 13.08 9.80 2.90
CA GLU A 243 12.13 10.50 3.77
C GLU A 243 11.67 9.52 4.85
N ILE A 244 12.08 9.78 6.09
CA ILE A 244 11.76 8.93 7.25
C ILE A 244 10.62 9.61 8.03
N VAL A 245 9.57 8.85 8.35
CA VAL A 245 8.50 9.28 9.25
C VAL A 245 8.77 8.75 10.67
N GLU A 246 8.41 9.58 11.67
CA GLU A 246 8.62 9.28 13.10
C GLU A 246 7.49 8.42 13.69
#